data_d2c15ff4e9eb7388c58db44e715f402e
#
_entry.id   d2c15ff4e9eb7388c58db44e715f402e
#
_cell.length_a   1.000
_cell.length_b   1.000
_cell.length_c   1.000
_cell.angle_alpha   90.00
_cell.angle_beta   90.00
_cell.angle_gamma   90.00
#
_symmetry.space_group_name_H-M   'P 1'
#
loop_
_entity.id
_entity.type
_entity.pdbx_description
1 polymer ?
#
loop_
_entity_poly.entity_id
_entity_poly.type
_entity_poly.pdbx_seq_one_letter_code
_entity_poly.pdbx_strand_id
1 'polypeptide(L)'
;TEEWLGPGQPVGAWSTGGSLNTARDFLAGTGIQTSALAFGGLTPSLTGKTESWNGSAWTEVADLNVVRQDLGSAGSSNTSALAIGGGNPNIVSAVELWGGSSWTAVTALNTTRRGTEQSAGVATSALCMGGDIDPGFSALTESWNGSSWTEVGDLNTGRTRGAGSGVSNTAGLCIGGSTPSLTAATEKFNGTSWTEVGDLNSAKQRMGASYTSYTNTLVFGGQDPGGVTAQTEEWNGSSWTETTNLNTARIELGGAGDTSTSALAFGGQPSGGGITAATEEWTGAGAPVVRTISTD
;
A
#
# COMPACT_ATOMS: atom_id res chain seq x y z
N THR A 1 4.57 -4.24 41.91
CA THR A 1 4.95 -4.40 40.50
C THR A 1 5.52 -3.10 40.02
N GLU A 2 6.85 -3.01 39.93
CA GLU A 2 7.52 -1.85 39.34
C GLU A 2 7.67 -2.14 37.85
N GLU A 3 7.07 -1.29 37.00
CA GLU A 3 7.40 -1.24 35.57
C GLU A 3 8.75 -0.54 35.40
N TRP A 4 9.79 -1.30 35.09
CA TRP A 4 11.05 -0.74 34.69
C TRP A 4 10.97 -0.31 33.22
N LEU A 5 10.76 0.96 32.95
CA LEU A 5 10.94 1.57 31.64
C LEU A 5 12.44 1.83 31.49
N GLY A 6 13.13 0.92 30.83
CA GLY A 6 14.54 1.10 30.49
C GLY A 6 14.81 2.38 29.68
N PRO A 7 16.05 2.87 29.62
CA PRO A 7 16.40 4.07 28.89
C PRO A 7 16.27 3.82 27.39
N GLY A 8 15.25 4.40 26.78
CA GLY A 8 14.92 4.38 25.35
C GLY A 8 13.44 4.13 25.17
N GLN A 9 12.74 5.03 24.44
CA GLN A 9 11.42 4.73 23.91
C GLN A 9 11.53 3.45 23.10
N PRO A 10 10.61 2.47 23.22
CA PRO A 10 10.62 1.33 22.34
C PRO A 10 10.53 1.85 20.90
N VAL A 11 11.57 1.66 20.12
CA VAL A 11 11.53 1.91 18.68
C VAL A 11 10.69 0.83 18.04
N GLY A 12 9.89 1.15 17.04
CA GLY A 12 9.17 0.15 16.26
C GLY A 12 10.12 -0.89 15.66
N ALA A 13 9.64 -2.08 15.40
CA ALA A 13 10.41 -3.18 14.84
C ALA A 13 9.62 -4.00 13.83
N TRP A 14 10.31 -4.48 12.79
CA TRP A 14 9.82 -5.50 11.87
C TRP A 14 10.17 -6.89 12.38
N SER A 15 9.22 -7.81 12.32
CA SER A 15 9.39 -9.23 12.63
C SER A 15 8.88 -10.10 11.49
N THR A 16 9.41 -11.31 11.34
CA THR A 16 8.97 -12.24 10.30
C THR A 16 7.55 -12.74 10.62
N GLY A 17 6.63 -12.61 9.66
CA GLY A 17 5.28 -13.20 9.69
C GLY A 17 5.16 -14.45 8.82
N GLY A 18 3.97 -15.03 8.76
CA GLY A 18 3.65 -16.16 7.87
C GLY A 18 3.74 -15.73 6.39
N SER A 19 4.46 -16.48 5.57
CA SER A 19 4.66 -16.19 4.15
C SER A 19 3.39 -16.37 3.32
N LEU A 20 3.26 -15.62 2.21
CA LEU A 20 2.29 -15.89 1.15
C LEU A 20 2.44 -17.33 0.64
N ASN A 21 1.35 -17.95 0.22
CA ASN A 21 1.38 -19.28 -0.43
C ASN A 21 2.05 -19.21 -1.81
N THR A 22 1.97 -18.07 -2.47
CA THR A 22 2.58 -17.84 -3.78
C THR A 22 3.45 -16.59 -3.77
N ALA A 23 4.76 -16.75 -4.02
CA ALA A 23 5.67 -15.62 -4.20
C ALA A 23 5.25 -14.78 -5.41
N ARG A 24 5.22 -13.45 -5.26
CA ARG A 24 4.83 -12.51 -6.33
C ARG A 24 5.26 -11.08 -6.04
N ASP A 25 5.46 -10.31 -7.10
CA ASP A 25 5.71 -8.90 -7.10
C ASP A 25 4.62 -8.12 -7.85
N PHE A 26 4.68 -6.79 -7.91
CA PHE A 26 3.66 -5.93 -8.52
C PHE A 26 2.23 -6.21 -8.04
N LEU A 27 2.08 -6.76 -6.85
CA LEU A 27 0.80 -7.10 -6.25
C LEU A 27 0.23 -5.89 -5.48
N ALA A 28 -1.08 -5.86 -5.35
CA ALA A 28 -1.73 -4.94 -4.43
C ALA A 28 -1.97 -5.58 -3.06
N GLY A 29 -2.00 -4.73 -2.05
CA GLY A 29 -2.35 -5.10 -0.69
C GLY A 29 -3.29 -4.08 -0.05
N THR A 30 -4.14 -4.53 0.87
CA THR A 30 -5.02 -3.65 1.63
C THR A 30 -5.48 -4.32 2.93
N GLY A 31 -6.08 -3.54 3.82
CA GLY A 31 -6.55 -4.01 5.11
C GLY A 31 -5.68 -3.55 6.27
N ILE A 32 -5.80 -4.22 7.40
CA ILE A 32 -5.03 -3.97 8.62
C ILE A 32 -4.10 -5.14 8.92
N GLN A 33 -3.17 -4.97 9.85
CA GLN A 33 -2.16 -5.99 10.22
C GLN A 33 -2.75 -7.36 10.58
N THR A 34 -3.94 -7.41 11.14
CA THR A 34 -4.60 -8.67 11.55
C THR A 34 -5.65 -9.17 10.56
N SER A 35 -5.91 -8.42 9.48
CA SER A 35 -6.97 -8.73 8.51
C SER A 35 -6.66 -8.04 7.19
N ALA A 36 -5.91 -8.71 6.31
CA ALA A 36 -5.43 -8.13 5.04
C ALA A 36 -5.72 -9.02 3.83
N LEU A 37 -5.69 -8.41 2.65
CA LEU A 37 -5.72 -9.08 1.36
C LEU A 37 -4.47 -8.75 0.57
N ALA A 38 -3.97 -9.75 -0.17
CA ALA A 38 -2.96 -9.63 -1.20
C ALA A 38 -3.54 -10.14 -2.51
N PHE A 39 -3.51 -9.38 -3.60
CA PHE A 39 -4.14 -9.80 -4.86
C PHE A 39 -3.43 -9.28 -6.10
N GLY A 40 -3.59 -10.02 -7.21
CA GLY A 40 -2.93 -9.72 -8.48
C GLY A 40 -1.41 -9.90 -8.43
N GLY A 41 -0.73 -9.25 -9.38
CA GLY A 41 0.73 -9.25 -9.48
C GLY A 41 1.31 -10.20 -10.52
N LEU A 42 2.58 -10.53 -10.35
CA LEU A 42 3.38 -11.34 -11.26
C LEU A 42 4.02 -12.52 -10.53
N THR A 43 3.92 -13.75 -11.14
CA THR A 43 4.46 -15.02 -10.62
C THR A 43 5.07 -15.85 -11.75
N PRO A 44 6.07 -15.66 -12.30
CA PRO A 44 6.64 -15.29 -13.56
C PRO A 44 5.62 -14.86 -14.65
N SER A 45 4.33 -15.07 -14.46
CA SER A 45 3.26 -14.62 -15.37
C SER A 45 2.24 -13.80 -14.59
N LEU A 46 1.46 -12.97 -15.28
CA LEU A 46 0.35 -12.23 -14.67
C LEU A 46 -0.58 -13.20 -13.94
N THR A 47 -1.01 -12.80 -12.75
CA THR A 47 -1.88 -13.63 -11.93
C THR A 47 -3.07 -12.84 -11.38
N GLY A 48 -4.17 -13.54 -11.12
CA GLY A 48 -5.32 -13.03 -10.38
C GLY A 48 -5.34 -13.50 -8.92
N LYS A 49 -4.34 -14.28 -8.50
CA LYS A 49 -4.33 -14.88 -7.17
C LYS A 49 -4.63 -13.88 -6.07
N THR A 50 -5.54 -14.31 -5.19
CA THR A 50 -5.90 -13.55 -4.00
C THR A 50 -5.64 -14.41 -2.76
N GLU A 51 -4.97 -13.83 -1.79
CA GLU A 51 -4.73 -14.46 -0.48
C GLU A 51 -5.24 -13.55 0.63
N SER A 52 -5.89 -14.18 1.61
CA SER A 52 -6.45 -13.54 2.80
C SER A 52 -5.58 -13.84 4.03
N TRP A 53 -5.20 -12.80 4.75
CA TRP A 53 -4.44 -12.86 6.00
C TRP A 53 -5.37 -12.75 7.20
N ASN A 54 -5.18 -13.62 8.19
CA ASN A 54 -5.99 -13.67 9.42
C ASN A 54 -5.25 -13.23 10.69
N GLY A 55 -4.08 -12.58 10.55
CA GLY A 55 -3.22 -12.21 11.68
C GLY A 55 -2.11 -13.22 11.98
N SER A 56 -2.07 -14.39 11.28
CA SER A 56 -1.02 -15.41 11.50
C SER A 56 -0.64 -16.19 10.24
N ALA A 57 -1.56 -16.35 9.30
CA ALA A 57 -1.34 -17.13 8.08
C ALA A 57 -2.13 -16.56 6.89
N TRP A 58 -1.56 -16.73 5.69
CA TRP A 58 -2.21 -16.47 4.43
C TRP A 58 -2.96 -17.71 3.94
N THR A 59 -4.16 -17.50 3.42
CA THR A 59 -5.01 -18.54 2.82
C THR A 59 -5.44 -18.09 1.44
N GLU A 60 -5.26 -18.94 0.41
CA GLU A 60 -5.73 -18.68 -0.94
C GLU A 60 -7.27 -18.65 -0.95
N VAL A 61 -7.83 -17.63 -1.59
CA VAL A 61 -9.28 -17.41 -1.75
C VAL A 61 -9.61 -17.19 -3.22
N ALA A 62 -10.83 -16.78 -3.57
CA ALA A 62 -11.23 -16.59 -4.96
C ALA A 62 -10.41 -15.50 -5.65
N ASP A 63 -9.90 -15.81 -6.84
CA ASP A 63 -9.04 -14.95 -7.64
C ASP A 63 -9.79 -13.78 -8.30
N LEU A 64 -9.05 -12.71 -8.65
CA LEU A 64 -9.54 -11.64 -9.53
C LEU A 64 -10.09 -12.21 -10.84
N ASN A 65 -11.20 -11.67 -11.34
CA ASN A 65 -11.75 -12.04 -12.64
C ASN A 65 -10.83 -11.62 -13.80
N VAL A 66 -10.07 -10.54 -13.61
CA VAL A 66 -9.09 -10.04 -14.58
C VAL A 66 -7.70 -10.07 -13.97
N VAL A 67 -6.84 -10.96 -14.47
CA VAL A 67 -5.43 -11.04 -14.04
C VAL A 67 -4.70 -9.74 -14.38
N ARG A 68 -3.96 -9.13 -13.42
CA ARG A 68 -3.29 -7.85 -13.63
C ARG A 68 -2.26 -7.53 -12.57
N GLN A 69 -1.34 -6.64 -12.90
CA GLN A 69 -0.27 -6.12 -12.07
C GLN A 69 -0.31 -4.59 -12.03
N ASP A 70 0.54 -3.95 -11.23
CA ASP A 70 0.64 -2.47 -11.09
C ASP A 70 -0.74 -1.85 -10.78
N LEU A 71 -1.52 -2.49 -9.95
CA LEU A 71 -2.90 -2.11 -9.64
C LEU A 71 -2.97 -1.40 -8.28
N GLY A 72 -3.95 -0.52 -8.15
CA GLY A 72 -4.28 0.14 -6.89
C GLY A 72 -5.23 -0.69 -6.04
N SER A 73 -5.34 -0.29 -4.79
CA SER A 73 -6.23 -0.91 -3.81
C SER A 73 -6.88 0.11 -2.89
N ALA A 74 -8.08 -0.23 -2.40
CA ALA A 74 -8.70 0.46 -1.28
C ALA A 74 -9.50 -0.55 -0.45
N GLY A 75 -9.36 -0.49 0.88
CA GLY A 75 -10.05 -1.42 1.77
C GLY A 75 -9.50 -1.33 3.19
N SER A 76 -10.30 -1.81 4.15
CA SER A 76 -9.95 -1.77 5.57
C SER A 76 -9.87 -3.16 6.22
N SER A 77 -10.06 -4.24 5.44
CA SER A 77 -10.02 -5.61 5.96
C SER A 77 -9.93 -6.64 4.82
N ASN A 78 -9.74 -7.90 5.17
CA ASN A 78 -9.79 -9.03 4.24
C ASN A 78 -11.22 -9.41 3.77
N THR A 79 -12.24 -8.66 4.16
CA THR A 79 -13.65 -8.94 3.79
C THR A 79 -14.24 -7.90 2.83
N SER A 80 -13.56 -6.77 2.60
CA SER A 80 -14.06 -5.71 1.72
C SER A 80 -12.90 -4.89 1.13
N ALA A 81 -12.71 -4.98 -0.18
CA ALA A 81 -11.62 -4.31 -0.90
C ALA A 81 -12.00 -3.95 -2.34
N LEU A 82 -11.33 -2.95 -2.91
CA LEU A 82 -11.31 -2.65 -4.34
C LEU A 82 -9.95 -3.00 -4.92
N ALA A 83 -9.97 -3.59 -6.11
CA ALA A 83 -8.82 -3.70 -7.02
C ALA A 83 -9.02 -2.71 -8.17
N ILE A 84 -8.09 -1.77 -8.36
CA ILE A 84 -8.31 -0.56 -9.16
C ILE A 84 -7.29 -0.47 -10.28
N GLY A 85 -7.73 -0.41 -11.55
CA GLY A 85 -6.86 -0.22 -12.71
C GLY A 85 -5.81 -1.32 -12.87
N GLY A 86 -4.61 -0.97 -13.32
CA GLY A 86 -3.48 -1.88 -13.51
C GLY A 86 -3.18 -2.22 -14.96
N GLY A 87 -2.34 -3.24 -15.20
CA GLY A 87 -1.92 -3.71 -16.52
C GLY A 87 -2.21 -5.18 -16.78
N ASN A 88 -2.73 -5.50 -18.03
CA ASN A 88 -3.02 -6.86 -18.49
C ASN A 88 -3.03 -6.98 -20.03
N PRO A 89 -1.96 -7.28 -20.73
CA PRO A 89 -0.67 -6.58 -20.63
C PRO A 89 -0.82 -5.07 -20.88
N ASN A 90 -1.95 -4.64 -21.48
CA ASN A 90 -2.28 -3.24 -21.71
C ASN A 90 -2.81 -2.60 -20.42
N ILE A 91 -2.77 -1.28 -20.39
CA ILE A 91 -3.35 -0.49 -19.31
C ILE A 91 -4.88 -0.67 -19.31
N VAL A 92 -5.47 -0.90 -18.12
CA VAL A 92 -6.91 -1.13 -18.00
C VAL A 92 -7.57 -0.15 -17.02
N SER A 93 -8.87 0.07 -17.21
CA SER A 93 -9.72 0.82 -16.28
C SER A 93 -10.54 -0.08 -15.34
N ALA A 94 -10.37 -1.40 -15.43
CA ALA A 94 -11.15 -2.37 -14.68
C ALA A 94 -11.08 -2.13 -13.17
N VAL A 95 -12.24 -2.19 -12.51
CA VAL A 95 -12.36 -2.15 -11.05
C VAL A 95 -13.18 -3.35 -10.59
N GLU A 96 -12.68 -4.04 -9.58
CA GLU A 96 -13.38 -5.18 -8.97
C GLU A 96 -13.53 -4.95 -7.47
N LEU A 97 -14.72 -5.29 -6.95
CA LEU A 97 -15.05 -5.24 -5.53
C LEU A 97 -15.00 -6.65 -4.94
N TRP A 98 -14.24 -6.80 -3.87
CA TRP A 98 -14.21 -7.99 -3.03
C TRP A 98 -15.32 -7.94 -1.97
N GLY A 99 -16.16 -8.94 -1.94
CA GLY A 99 -17.28 -9.06 -1.00
C GLY A 99 -17.05 -10.07 0.11
N GLY A 100 -15.79 -10.43 0.41
CA GLY A 100 -15.44 -11.41 1.44
C GLY A 100 -15.38 -12.86 0.95
N SER A 101 -15.87 -13.16 -0.26
CA SER A 101 -15.86 -14.52 -0.82
C SER A 101 -15.57 -14.56 -2.32
N SER A 102 -15.82 -13.48 -3.05
CA SER A 102 -15.60 -13.38 -4.50
C SER A 102 -15.39 -11.94 -4.94
N TRP A 103 -14.73 -11.77 -6.09
CA TRP A 103 -14.58 -10.50 -6.77
C TRP A 103 -15.75 -10.29 -7.74
N THR A 104 -16.27 -9.09 -7.78
CA THR A 104 -17.35 -8.66 -8.69
C THR A 104 -16.91 -7.42 -9.43
N ALA A 105 -17.03 -7.42 -10.77
CA ALA A 105 -16.76 -6.23 -11.57
C ALA A 105 -17.77 -5.12 -11.21
N VAL A 106 -17.23 -3.92 -10.97
CA VAL A 106 -18.02 -2.71 -10.70
C VAL A 106 -17.69 -1.63 -11.73
N THR A 107 -18.23 -0.44 -11.57
CA THR A 107 -17.99 0.68 -12.50
C THR A 107 -16.48 0.93 -12.64
N ALA A 108 -16.00 0.90 -13.88
CA ALA A 108 -14.60 1.12 -14.23
C ALA A 108 -14.18 2.59 -14.01
N LEU A 109 -12.87 2.84 -13.87
CA LEU A 109 -12.30 4.19 -13.93
C LEU A 109 -12.69 4.89 -15.24
N ASN A 110 -12.84 6.20 -15.21
CA ASN A 110 -13.09 7.00 -16.42
C ASN A 110 -11.87 7.03 -17.34
N THR A 111 -10.65 6.95 -16.75
CA THR A 111 -9.38 6.92 -17.49
C THR A 111 -8.60 5.65 -17.20
N THR A 112 -8.19 4.92 -18.26
CA THR A 112 -7.32 3.75 -18.13
C THR A 112 -5.97 4.16 -17.56
N ARG A 113 -5.50 3.45 -16.53
CA ARG A 113 -4.19 3.69 -15.91
C ARG A 113 -3.65 2.50 -15.14
N ARG A 114 -2.32 2.38 -15.07
CA ARG A 114 -1.58 1.46 -14.22
C ARG A 114 -0.62 2.24 -13.31
N GLY A 115 0.12 1.56 -12.46
CA GLY A 115 0.97 2.24 -11.49
C GLY A 115 0.12 3.02 -10.49
N THR A 116 -1.05 2.46 -10.14
CA THR A 116 -2.09 3.08 -9.32
C THR A 116 -1.98 2.68 -7.84
N GLU A 117 -0.82 2.20 -7.39
CA GLU A 117 -0.53 1.83 -6.00
C GLU A 117 -0.75 3.01 -5.04
N GLN A 118 -0.71 4.23 -5.56
CA GLN A 118 -1.08 5.46 -4.85
C GLN A 118 -2.60 5.67 -4.73
N SER A 119 -3.39 4.58 -4.63
CA SER A 119 -4.81 4.64 -4.27
C SER A 119 -4.99 4.69 -2.76
N ALA A 120 -6.11 5.22 -2.28
CA ALA A 120 -6.40 5.39 -0.86
C ALA A 120 -7.89 5.21 -0.56
N GLY A 121 -8.23 4.94 0.70
CA GLY A 121 -9.60 4.86 1.19
C GLY A 121 -10.07 3.44 1.46
N VAL A 122 -11.40 3.27 1.48
CA VAL A 122 -12.08 2.00 1.72
C VAL A 122 -12.95 1.60 0.52
N ALA A 123 -13.44 0.37 0.49
CA ALA A 123 -14.17 -0.18 -0.64
C ALA A 123 -15.42 0.60 -1.07
N THR A 124 -15.98 1.43 -0.21
CA THR A 124 -17.16 2.27 -0.49
C THR A 124 -16.83 3.75 -0.69
N SER A 125 -15.57 4.15 -0.47
CA SER A 125 -15.13 5.57 -0.50
C SER A 125 -13.63 5.61 -0.74
N ALA A 126 -13.20 5.78 -2.00
CA ALA A 126 -11.80 5.66 -2.38
C ALA A 126 -11.34 6.77 -3.34
N LEU A 127 -10.03 6.97 -3.41
CA LEU A 127 -9.33 7.79 -4.38
C LEU A 127 -8.42 6.91 -5.23
N CYS A 128 -8.38 7.17 -6.54
CA CYS A 128 -7.37 6.71 -7.46
C CYS A 128 -6.67 7.94 -8.02
N MET A 129 -5.37 8.10 -7.74
CA MET A 129 -4.59 9.29 -8.05
C MET A 129 -3.38 8.94 -8.90
N GLY A 130 -3.07 9.83 -9.87
CA GLY A 130 -1.91 9.65 -10.74
C GLY A 130 -1.97 8.38 -11.59
N GLY A 131 -0.82 7.76 -11.77
CA GLY A 131 -0.60 6.53 -12.53
C GLY A 131 -0.02 6.77 -13.92
N ASP A 132 0.39 5.68 -14.60
CA ASP A 132 0.79 5.69 -15.99
C ASP A 132 -0.45 5.72 -16.89
N ILE A 133 -0.49 6.65 -17.81
CA ILE A 133 -1.36 6.68 -18.98
C ILE A 133 -0.46 6.59 -20.23
N ASP A 134 -0.97 6.13 -21.33
CA ASP A 134 -0.18 6.06 -22.57
C ASP A 134 -0.56 7.22 -23.51
N PRO A 135 0.35 8.18 -23.77
CA PRO A 135 1.69 8.34 -23.18
C PRO A 135 1.71 9.17 -21.89
N GLY A 136 2.63 8.83 -20.97
CA GLY A 136 3.05 9.69 -19.86
C GLY A 136 2.46 9.38 -18.49
N PHE A 137 2.66 10.30 -17.56
CA PHE A 137 2.19 10.21 -16.19
C PHE A 137 0.99 11.11 -15.96
N SER A 138 0.00 10.61 -15.23
CA SER A 138 -1.22 11.35 -14.95
C SER A 138 -1.10 12.16 -13.66
N ALA A 139 -1.75 13.31 -13.61
CA ALA A 139 -2.09 14.02 -12.38
C ALA A 139 -3.54 13.76 -11.94
N LEU A 140 -4.35 13.14 -12.81
CA LEU A 140 -5.78 12.95 -12.59
C LEU A 140 -6.07 12.23 -11.28
N THR A 141 -7.06 12.72 -10.55
CA THR A 141 -7.63 12.07 -9.38
C THR A 141 -9.09 11.73 -9.63
N GLU A 142 -9.44 10.46 -9.48
CA GLU A 142 -10.83 10.01 -9.49
C GLU A 142 -11.26 9.58 -8.09
N SER A 143 -12.48 10.00 -7.72
CA SER A 143 -13.14 9.75 -6.45
C SER A 143 -14.26 8.72 -6.62
N TRP A 144 -14.23 7.65 -5.83
CA TRP A 144 -15.23 6.59 -5.76
C TRP A 144 -16.22 6.82 -4.61
N ASN A 145 -17.51 6.77 -4.90
CA ASN A 145 -18.56 6.96 -3.91
C ASN A 145 -19.33 5.67 -3.54
N GLY A 146 -18.81 4.51 -3.91
CA GLY A 146 -19.45 3.21 -3.73
C GLY A 146 -20.24 2.73 -4.95
N SER A 147 -20.43 3.58 -5.98
CA SER A 147 -21.18 3.22 -7.20
C SER A 147 -20.58 3.77 -8.49
N SER A 148 -19.91 4.91 -8.46
CA SER A 148 -19.34 5.58 -9.62
C SER A 148 -18.05 6.31 -9.30
N TRP A 149 -17.20 6.48 -10.32
CA TRP A 149 -16.02 7.32 -10.28
C TRP A 149 -16.32 8.71 -10.82
N THR A 150 -15.81 9.73 -10.16
CA THR A 150 -15.96 11.14 -10.57
C THR A 150 -14.57 11.79 -10.50
N GLU A 151 -14.17 12.51 -11.55
CA GLU A 151 -12.96 13.31 -11.55
C GLU A 151 -13.09 14.46 -10.56
N VAL A 152 -12.05 14.69 -9.76
CA VAL A 152 -11.94 15.72 -8.73
C VAL A 152 -10.68 16.53 -8.94
N GLY A 153 -10.26 17.36 -7.98
CA GLY A 153 -9.03 18.15 -8.10
C GLY A 153 -7.79 17.29 -8.33
N ASP A 154 -6.97 17.63 -9.30
CA ASP A 154 -5.77 16.90 -9.70
C ASP A 154 -4.59 17.15 -8.77
N LEU A 155 -3.65 16.18 -8.73
CA LEU A 155 -2.33 16.36 -8.14
C LEU A 155 -1.62 17.58 -8.76
N ASN A 156 -0.83 18.30 -7.98
CA ASN A 156 -0.02 19.40 -8.49
C ASN A 156 1.02 18.92 -9.52
N THR A 157 1.46 17.65 -9.38
CA THR A 157 2.43 17.06 -10.33
C THR A 157 2.02 15.62 -10.66
N GLY A 158 1.86 15.33 -11.98
CA GLY A 158 1.57 13.97 -12.45
C GLY A 158 2.69 13.00 -12.09
N ARG A 159 2.33 11.85 -11.54
CA ARG A 159 3.26 10.83 -11.05
C ARG A 159 2.67 9.43 -11.07
N THR A 160 3.54 8.44 -11.02
CA THR A 160 3.21 7.03 -10.98
C THR A 160 3.99 6.30 -9.89
N ARG A 161 3.54 5.10 -9.49
CA ARG A 161 4.26 4.19 -8.59
C ARG A 161 4.63 4.80 -7.22
N GLY A 162 3.89 5.80 -6.78
CA GLY A 162 3.92 6.28 -5.40
C GLY A 162 3.17 5.34 -4.47
N ALA A 163 3.08 5.72 -3.20
CA ALA A 163 2.17 5.10 -2.25
C ALA A 163 0.96 6.00 -2.01
N GLY A 164 -0.17 5.40 -1.66
CA GLY A 164 -1.36 6.11 -1.21
C GLY A 164 -1.69 5.77 0.24
N SER A 165 -2.29 6.69 0.96
CA SER A 165 -2.85 6.42 2.28
C SER A 165 -4.02 7.35 2.57
N GLY A 166 -5.06 6.86 3.24
CA GLY A 166 -6.24 7.67 3.55
C GLY A 166 -7.43 6.86 3.98
N VAL A 167 -8.41 7.53 4.57
CA VAL A 167 -9.60 6.90 5.17
C VAL A 167 -10.83 6.94 4.26
N SER A 168 -10.82 7.76 3.20
CA SER A 168 -11.98 7.99 2.35
C SER A 168 -11.60 8.73 1.07
N ASN A 169 -12.58 8.94 0.20
CA ASN A 169 -12.47 9.76 -1.01
C ASN A 169 -12.39 11.29 -0.73
N THR A 170 -12.35 11.71 0.51
CA THR A 170 -12.25 13.15 0.88
C THR A 170 -10.97 13.46 1.67
N ALA A 171 -10.17 12.46 2.02
CA ALA A 171 -8.95 12.63 2.82
C ALA A 171 -7.93 11.57 2.46
N GLY A 172 -6.84 11.96 1.81
CA GLY A 172 -5.78 11.06 1.36
C GLY A 172 -4.42 11.74 1.23
N LEU A 173 -3.39 10.91 1.15
CA LEU A 173 -2.01 11.28 0.81
C LEU A 173 -1.62 10.59 -0.48
N CYS A 174 -0.91 11.32 -1.34
CA CYS A 174 -0.13 10.78 -2.45
C CYS A 174 1.35 10.99 -2.12
N ILE A 175 2.13 9.91 -2.05
CA ILE A 175 3.44 9.89 -1.40
C ILE A 175 4.50 9.40 -2.39
N GLY A 176 5.55 10.20 -2.64
CA GLY A 176 6.67 9.81 -3.49
C GLY A 176 6.25 9.47 -4.93
N GLY A 177 6.92 8.49 -5.52
CA GLY A 177 6.69 8.03 -6.89
C GLY A 177 7.73 8.52 -7.91
N SER A 178 7.34 8.55 -9.19
CA SER A 178 8.18 8.99 -10.31
C SER A 178 7.48 10.04 -11.18
N THR A 179 8.23 11.07 -11.67
CA THR A 179 7.70 12.27 -12.35
C THR A 179 8.58 12.88 -13.47
N PRO A 180 9.27 12.31 -14.36
CA PRO A 180 9.86 11.00 -14.68
C PRO A 180 11.01 10.57 -13.75
N SER A 181 11.56 11.47 -12.93
CA SER A 181 12.56 11.13 -11.91
C SER A 181 11.87 10.74 -10.60
N LEU A 182 12.59 10.05 -9.73
CA LEU A 182 12.10 9.79 -8.37
C LEU A 182 11.75 11.11 -7.66
N THR A 183 10.67 11.11 -6.91
CA THR A 183 10.26 12.26 -6.11
C THR A 183 10.06 11.87 -4.64
N ALA A 184 10.36 12.80 -3.74
CA ALA A 184 10.05 12.71 -2.32
C ALA A 184 8.71 13.38 -1.98
N ALA A 185 8.13 14.13 -2.93
CA ALA A 185 6.98 14.98 -2.69
C ALA A 185 5.77 14.20 -2.13
N THR A 186 5.18 14.76 -1.09
CA THR A 186 3.92 14.27 -0.51
C THR A 186 2.85 15.32 -0.71
N GLU A 187 1.73 14.93 -1.29
CA GLU A 187 0.55 15.79 -1.43
C GLU A 187 -0.60 15.25 -0.60
N LYS A 188 -1.36 16.17 0.03
CA LYS A 188 -2.52 15.89 0.88
C LYS A 188 -3.79 16.41 0.24
N PHE A 189 -4.81 15.56 0.15
CA PHE A 189 -6.14 15.88 -0.35
C PHE A 189 -7.08 16.30 0.78
N ASN A 190 -7.84 17.36 0.56
CA ASN A 190 -8.81 17.90 1.53
C ASN A 190 -10.27 17.69 1.12
N GLY A 191 -10.53 16.84 0.12
CA GLY A 191 -11.86 16.61 -0.45
C GLY A 191 -12.15 17.46 -1.71
N THR A 192 -11.30 18.45 -2.03
CA THR A 192 -11.47 19.34 -3.17
C THR A 192 -10.19 19.54 -3.97
N SER A 193 -9.06 19.73 -3.28
CA SER A 193 -7.77 20.05 -3.88
C SER A 193 -6.62 19.37 -3.16
N TRP A 194 -5.48 19.27 -3.86
CA TRP A 194 -4.23 18.77 -3.33
C TRP A 194 -3.33 19.92 -2.85
N THR A 195 -2.64 19.72 -1.77
CA THR A 195 -1.66 20.65 -1.21
C THR A 195 -0.40 19.88 -0.87
N GLU A 196 0.75 20.39 -1.31
CA GLU A 196 2.06 19.85 -0.95
C GLU A 196 2.30 20.03 0.55
N VAL A 197 2.81 18.97 1.19
CA VAL A 197 3.12 18.92 2.61
C VAL A 197 4.56 18.48 2.80
N GLY A 198 4.98 18.05 4.00
CA GLY A 198 6.37 17.62 4.25
C GLY A 198 6.76 16.42 3.38
N ASP A 199 7.93 16.51 2.74
CA ASP A 199 8.49 15.48 1.85
C ASP A 199 9.09 14.32 2.62
N LEU A 200 9.17 13.13 1.98
CA LEU A 200 9.99 12.01 2.41
C LEU A 200 11.46 12.44 2.57
N ASN A 201 12.18 11.83 3.50
CA ASN A 201 13.61 12.06 3.67
C ASN A 201 14.43 11.58 2.45
N SER A 202 13.91 10.59 1.72
CA SER A 202 14.50 10.10 0.47
C SER A 202 13.43 9.94 -0.62
N ALA A 203 13.72 10.44 -1.82
CA ALA A 203 12.87 10.23 -2.99
C ALA A 203 12.78 8.72 -3.30
N LYS A 204 11.58 8.17 -3.39
CA LYS A 204 11.39 6.73 -3.64
C LYS A 204 10.08 6.41 -4.34
N GLN A 205 10.05 5.25 -5.01
CA GLN A 205 8.90 4.69 -5.71
C GLN A 205 8.69 3.20 -5.36
N ARG A 206 7.51 2.65 -5.73
CA ARG A 206 7.20 1.20 -5.64
C ARG A 206 7.37 0.65 -4.21
N MET A 207 7.00 1.45 -3.25
CA MET A 207 7.03 1.14 -1.83
C MET A 207 5.68 0.62 -1.35
N GLY A 208 5.68 -0.16 -0.27
CA GLY A 208 4.46 -0.48 0.48
C GLY A 208 4.09 0.65 1.44
N ALA A 209 2.83 0.67 1.86
CA ALA A 209 2.33 1.62 2.86
C ALA A 209 1.32 0.98 3.82
N SER A 210 1.05 1.64 4.95
CA SER A 210 -0.14 1.44 5.74
C SER A 210 -1.24 2.36 5.18
N TYR A 211 -2.36 1.81 4.72
CA TYR A 211 -3.25 2.49 3.78
C TYR A 211 -4.41 3.28 4.40
N THR A 212 -4.71 3.13 5.68
CA THR A 212 -5.98 3.60 6.24
C THR A 212 -5.89 4.87 7.09
N SER A 213 -4.76 5.60 7.04
CA SER A 213 -4.61 6.86 7.76
C SER A 213 -3.86 7.91 6.92
N TYR A 214 -4.35 9.14 6.90
CA TYR A 214 -3.68 10.28 6.25
C TYR A 214 -2.98 11.22 7.25
N THR A 215 -3.02 10.90 8.54
CA THR A 215 -2.38 11.68 9.62
C THR A 215 -1.29 10.91 10.35
N ASN A 216 -1.25 9.59 10.14
CA ASN A 216 -0.33 8.70 10.84
C ASN A 216 -0.15 7.44 9.98
N THR A 217 0.88 7.40 9.13
CA THR A 217 1.10 6.32 8.19
C THR A 217 2.57 5.94 8.10
N LEU A 218 2.84 4.71 7.64
CA LEU A 218 4.17 4.23 7.28
C LEU A 218 4.28 4.07 5.77
N VAL A 219 5.49 4.32 5.24
CA VAL A 219 5.93 3.80 3.96
C VAL A 219 7.22 3.00 4.17
N PHE A 220 7.38 1.91 3.42
CA PHE A 220 8.48 0.99 3.62
C PHE A 220 8.93 0.30 2.34
N GLY A 221 10.23 0.00 2.26
CA GLY A 221 10.85 -0.58 1.07
C GLY A 221 10.82 0.34 -0.14
N GLY A 222 10.79 -0.24 -1.33
CA GLY A 222 10.77 0.48 -2.60
C GLY A 222 12.15 0.66 -3.22
N GLN A 223 12.25 1.66 -4.09
CA GLN A 223 13.49 2.05 -4.77
C GLN A 223 13.77 3.53 -4.52
N ASP A 224 14.96 3.82 -4.04
CA ASP A 224 15.53 5.16 -3.91
C ASP A 224 16.66 5.37 -4.96
N PRO A 225 17.35 6.53 -5.00
CA PRO A 225 18.46 6.77 -5.93
C PRO A 225 19.63 5.78 -5.77
N GLY A 226 19.75 5.11 -4.62
CA GLY A 226 20.77 4.09 -4.35
C GLY A 226 20.37 2.69 -4.83
N GLY A 227 19.12 2.46 -5.17
CA GLY A 227 18.58 1.15 -5.60
C GLY A 227 17.43 0.64 -4.72
N VAL A 228 17.30 -0.68 -4.62
CA VAL A 228 16.28 -1.32 -3.77
C VAL A 228 16.60 -1.07 -2.31
N THR A 229 15.64 -0.53 -1.56
CA THR A 229 15.85 -0.09 -0.18
C THR A 229 14.96 -0.83 0.82
N ALA A 230 15.39 -0.87 2.09
CA ALA A 230 14.61 -1.36 3.22
C ALA A 230 14.04 -0.22 4.07
N GLN A 231 14.32 1.05 3.71
CA GLN A 231 13.95 2.21 4.51
C GLN A 231 12.46 2.23 4.85
N THR A 232 12.20 2.56 6.11
CA THR A 232 10.85 2.80 6.63
C THR A 232 10.78 4.23 7.14
N GLU A 233 9.77 4.96 6.72
CA GLU A 233 9.49 6.32 7.19
C GLU A 233 8.08 6.41 7.76
N GLU A 234 7.95 7.13 8.86
CA GLU A 234 6.71 7.38 9.58
C GLU A 234 6.25 8.83 9.39
N TRP A 235 4.98 9.00 9.01
CA TRP A 235 4.28 10.28 8.91
C TRP A 235 3.53 10.59 10.20
N ASN A 236 3.73 11.77 10.76
CA ASN A 236 3.07 12.24 11.99
C ASN A 236 1.94 13.27 11.75
N GLY A 237 1.52 13.46 10.50
CA GLY A 237 0.55 14.49 10.10
C GLY A 237 1.17 15.78 9.57
N SER A 238 2.49 15.98 9.74
CA SER A 238 3.22 17.19 9.30
C SER A 238 4.59 16.91 8.69
N SER A 239 5.28 15.88 9.11
CA SER A 239 6.64 15.54 8.65
C SER A 239 6.88 14.04 8.66
N TRP A 240 7.84 13.60 7.84
CA TRP A 240 8.36 12.22 7.79
C TRP A 240 9.57 12.06 8.68
N THR A 241 9.68 10.92 9.33
CA THR A 241 10.83 10.55 10.19
C THR A 241 11.24 9.12 9.86
N GLU A 242 12.52 8.89 9.62
CA GLU A 242 13.06 7.53 9.48
C GLU A 242 12.89 6.74 10.77
N THR A 243 12.55 5.47 10.63
CA THR A 243 12.41 4.52 11.73
C THR A 243 13.12 3.19 11.37
N THR A 244 12.90 2.12 12.14
CA THR A 244 13.55 0.83 11.91
C THR A 244 13.17 0.25 10.54
N ASN A 245 14.17 -0.09 9.75
CA ASN A 245 14.02 -0.60 8.40
C ASN A 245 13.48 -2.03 8.36
N LEU A 246 12.87 -2.42 7.22
CA LEU A 246 12.57 -3.82 6.91
C LEU A 246 13.81 -4.70 7.10
N ASN A 247 13.61 -5.94 7.50
CA ASN A 247 14.71 -6.91 7.59
C ASN A 247 15.29 -7.24 6.19
N THR A 248 14.46 -7.12 5.15
CA THR A 248 14.88 -7.38 3.76
C THR A 248 14.48 -6.22 2.86
N ALA A 249 15.46 -5.57 2.22
CA ALA A 249 15.22 -4.56 1.19
C ALA A 249 14.47 -5.17 0.01
N ARG A 250 13.36 -4.57 -0.41
CA ARG A 250 12.52 -5.06 -1.53
C ARG A 250 11.67 -3.96 -2.15
N ILE A 251 11.37 -4.16 -3.41
CA ILE A 251 10.60 -3.29 -4.30
C ILE A 251 9.32 -4.01 -4.73
N GLU A 252 8.29 -3.26 -5.15
CA GLU A 252 7.06 -3.84 -5.75
C GLU A 252 6.33 -4.80 -4.81
N LEU A 253 6.39 -4.47 -3.52
CA LEU A 253 5.78 -5.23 -2.43
C LEU A 253 4.38 -4.71 -2.12
N GLY A 254 3.52 -5.60 -1.64
CA GLY A 254 2.24 -5.22 -1.06
C GLY A 254 2.41 -4.70 0.37
N GLY A 255 1.50 -3.83 0.77
CA GLY A 255 1.39 -3.31 2.12
C GLY A 255 -0.03 -3.47 2.67
N ALA A 256 -0.17 -3.44 3.98
CA ALA A 256 -1.42 -3.27 4.72
C ALA A 256 -1.12 -2.67 6.09
N GLY A 257 -2.12 -2.06 6.72
CA GLY A 257 -1.98 -1.46 8.05
C GLY A 257 -2.98 -0.34 8.25
N ASP A 258 -3.28 -0.04 9.49
CA ASP A 258 -4.24 0.99 9.86
C ASP A 258 -3.56 2.30 10.32
N THR A 259 -2.34 2.21 10.85
CA THR A 259 -1.60 3.36 11.37
C THR A 259 -0.09 3.15 11.25
N SER A 260 0.72 4.10 11.71
CA SER A 260 2.16 3.95 11.85
C SER A 260 2.59 2.97 12.95
N THR A 261 1.66 2.44 13.75
CA THR A 261 1.99 1.49 14.81
C THR A 261 1.78 0.03 14.44
N SER A 262 1.16 -0.24 13.28
CA SER A 262 0.74 -1.58 12.88
C SER A 262 0.67 -1.69 11.35
N ALA A 263 1.56 -2.48 10.76
CA ALA A 263 1.62 -2.69 9.31
C ALA A 263 2.12 -4.09 8.94
N LEU A 264 1.85 -4.46 7.68
CA LEU A 264 2.37 -5.66 7.01
C LEU A 264 3.09 -5.24 5.74
N ALA A 265 4.22 -5.88 5.47
CA ALA A 265 4.94 -5.85 4.22
C ALA A 265 5.00 -7.27 3.66
N PHE A 266 4.54 -7.52 2.44
CA PHE A 266 4.50 -8.88 1.90
C PHE A 266 4.81 -8.94 0.40
N GLY A 267 5.41 -10.05 -0.04
CA GLY A 267 5.82 -10.25 -1.42
C GLY A 267 6.92 -9.30 -1.88
N GLY A 268 6.96 -9.01 -3.18
CA GLY A 268 7.90 -8.10 -3.82
C GLY A 268 9.19 -8.77 -4.31
N GLN A 269 10.14 -7.95 -4.75
CA GLN A 269 11.42 -8.37 -5.27
C GLN A 269 12.57 -7.88 -4.37
N PRO A 270 13.33 -8.78 -3.73
CA PRO A 270 14.52 -8.43 -2.96
C PRO A 270 15.65 -7.87 -3.85
N SER A 271 16.59 -7.13 -3.24
CA SER A 271 17.76 -6.54 -3.92
C SER A 271 18.64 -7.57 -4.65
N GLY A 272 18.61 -8.84 -4.22
CA GLY A 272 19.32 -9.95 -4.88
C GLY A 272 18.65 -10.52 -6.12
N GLY A 273 17.48 -9.99 -6.52
CA GLY A 273 16.64 -10.48 -7.61
C GLY A 273 15.74 -11.65 -7.19
N GLY A 274 14.85 -12.08 -8.11
CA GLY A 274 13.81 -13.06 -7.85
C GLY A 274 12.62 -12.44 -7.10
N ILE A 275 11.55 -13.21 -6.97
CA ILE A 275 10.34 -12.81 -6.24
C ILE A 275 10.26 -13.54 -4.90
N THR A 276 9.65 -12.93 -3.90
CA THR A 276 9.54 -13.51 -2.56
C THR A 276 8.09 -13.67 -2.11
N ALA A 277 7.86 -14.66 -1.23
CA ALA A 277 6.62 -14.82 -0.49
C ALA A 277 6.70 -14.25 0.94
N ALA A 278 7.84 -13.71 1.34
CA ALA A 278 8.09 -13.26 2.72
C ALA A 278 7.09 -12.19 3.16
N THR A 279 6.62 -12.32 4.40
CA THR A 279 5.85 -11.30 5.10
C THR A 279 6.64 -10.81 6.30
N GLU A 280 6.62 -9.50 6.52
CA GLU A 280 7.13 -8.87 7.73
C GLU A 280 6.00 -8.07 8.41
N GLU A 281 5.96 -8.14 9.73
CA GLU A 281 4.98 -7.48 10.58
C GLU A 281 5.63 -6.35 11.36
N TRP A 282 5.07 -5.15 11.28
CA TRP A 282 5.52 -3.99 12.02
C TRP A 282 4.79 -3.83 13.34
N THR A 283 5.53 -3.71 14.42
CA THR A 283 5.02 -3.26 15.72
C THR A 283 5.66 -1.91 16.04
N GLY A 284 4.89 -0.83 15.99
CA GLY A 284 5.36 0.53 16.23
C GLY A 284 5.69 0.81 17.69
N ALA A 285 6.42 1.89 17.92
CA ALA A 285 6.72 2.38 19.27
C ALA A 285 5.43 2.69 20.03
N GLY A 286 5.32 2.19 21.26
CA GLY A 286 4.15 2.38 22.11
C GLY A 286 2.98 1.43 21.84
N ALA A 287 3.08 0.50 20.89
CA ALA A 287 2.10 -0.58 20.74
C ALA A 287 2.16 -1.53 21.97
N PRO A 288 1.01 -2.02 22.47
CA PRO A 288 1.00 -2.94 23.61
C PRO A 288 1.74 -4.23 23.27
N VAL A 289 2.85 -4.52 23.94
CA VAL A 289 3.52 -5.82 23.83
C VAL A 289 2.87 -6.75 24.84
N VAL A 290 2.03 -7.67 24.38
CA VAL A 290 1.51 -8.75 25.24
C VAL A 290 2.64 -9.74 25.51
N ARG A 291 3.27 -9.64 26.67
CA ARG A 291 4.21 -10.66 27.15
C ARG A 291 3.44 -11.65 28.05
N THR A 292 3.30 -12.89 27.61
CA THR A 292 2.86 -13.98 28.46
C THR A 292 4.00 -14.30 29.42
N ILE A 293 3.86 -13.98 30.69
CA ILE A 293 4.75 -14.47 31.73
C ILE A 293 4.27 -15.87 32.07
N SER A 294 5.00 -16.91 31.66
CA SER A 294 4.76 -18.25 32.19
C SER A 294 5.38 -18.30 33.60
N THR A 295 4.55 -18.49 34.60
CA THR A 295 4.99 -18.84 35.95
C THR A 295 5.09 -20.36 35.98
N ASP A 296 6.29 -20.91 35.91
CA ASP A 296 6.61 -22.27 36.28
C ASP A 296 6.63 -22.39 37.82
#